data_d778f8d989a80ff64b2136baa051f1ba
#
_entry.id   d778f8d989a80ff64b2136baa051f1ba
#
_cell.length_a   1.000
_cell.length_b   1.000
_cell.length_c   1.000
_cell.angle_alpha   90.00
_cell.angle_beta   90.00
_cell.angle_gamma   90.00
#
_symmetry.space_group_name_H-M   'P 1'
#
loop_
_entity.id
_entity.type
_entity.pdbx_description
1 polymer ?
#
loop_
_entity_poly.entity_id
_entity_poly.type
_entity_poly.pdbx_seq_one_letter_code
_entity_poly.pdbx_strand_id
1 'polypeptide(L)'
;LVTQNVVVNVVGDGWERHLELIRTESGEWTSTTTQSGHQPDGLPSPGIVQQADLESSLDCDLGLCPLTNTMPIRRLRLLEEDVSKTPLIMAWIDMPSLQVIASDQYYSSIDAQTVRYASGTRGVDVKLDVDQDGVVVYYPDMARRI
;
A
#
# COMPACT_ATOMS: atom_id res chain seq x y z
N LEU A 1 -14.78 1.96 -5.09
CA LEU A 1 -13.83 2.74 -4.29
C LEU A 1 -12.44 2.63 -4.94
N VAL A 2 -11.84 3.75 -5.26
CA VAL A 2 -10.51 3.85 -5.90
C VAL A 2 -9.77 5.00 -5.23
N THR A 3 -8.48 4.84 -4.95
CA THR A 3 -7.65 5.90 -4.40
C THR A 3 -7.53 7.04 -5.40
N GLN A 4 -7.77 8.27 -4.96
CA GLN A 4 -7.63 9.48 -5.78
C GLN A 4 -6.44 10.33 -5.34
N ASN A 5 -6.23 10.46 -4.05
CA ASN A 5 -5.15 11.27 -3.49
C ASN A 5 -4.63 10.64 -2.19
N VAL A 6 -3.32 10.68 -2.03
CA VAL A 6 -2.64 10.31 -0.79
C VAL A 6 -1.52 11.30 -0.51
N VAL A 7 -1.45 11.77 0.73
CA VAL A 7 -0.39 12.65 1.21
C VAL A 7 0.34 11.95 2.35
N VAL A 8 1.65 11.85 2.23
CA VAL A 8 2.50 11.24 3.25
C VAL A 8 3.63 12.19 3.64
N ASN A 9 3.80 12.39 4.93
CA ASN A 9 4.91 13.14 5.49
C ASN A 9 5.77 12.21 6.36
N VAL A 10 7.07 12.25 6.15
CA VAL A 10 8.05 11.56 6.98
C VAL A 10 8.95 12.60 7.63
N VAL A 11 9.09 12.53 8.94
CA VAL A 11 9.96 13.39 9.73
C VAL A 11 10.97 12.52 10.44
N GLY A 12 12.24 12.74 10.17
CA GLY A 12 13.37 12.13 10.85
C GLY A 12 14.13 13.14 11.71
N ASP A 13 15.28 12.72 12.24
CA ASP A 13 16.16 13.62 13.00
C ASP A 13 16.91 14.54 12.02
N GLY A 14 16.52 15.81 11.98
CA GLY A 14 17.11 16.82 11.12
C GLY A 14 16.78 16.71 9.63
N TRP A 15 15.77 15.97 9.26
CA TRP A 15 15.32 15.86 7.86
C TRP A 15 13.83 15.55 7.76
N GLU A 16 13.24 15.85 6.60
CA GLU A 16 11.86 15.50 6.29
C GLU A 16 11.65 15.26 4.81
N ARG A 17 10.61 14.50 4.49
CA ARG A 17 10.11 14.27 3.14
C ARG A 17 8.61 14.40 3.09
N HIS A 18 8.13 14.91 1.96
CA HIS A 18 6.71 15.00 1.64
C HIS A 18 6.45 14.35 0.29
N LEU A 19 5.39 13.57 0.21
CA LEU A 19 4.86 12.98 -1.01
C LEU A 19 3.38 13.34 -1.13
N GLU A 20 2.99 13.87 -2.26
CA GLU A 20 1.60 13.88 -2.72
C GLU A 20 1.49 12.99 -3.94
N LEU A 21 0.67 11.96 -3.85
CA LEU A 21 0.43 10.96 -4.89
C LEU A 21 -1.01 11.08 -5.35
N ILE A 22 -1.23 11.37 -6.63
CA ILE A 22 -2.55 11.60 -7.22
C ILE A 22 -2.80 10.58 -8.32
N ARG A 23 -4.01 10.02 -8.33
CA ARG A 23 -4.54 9.24 -9.43
C ARG A 23 -5.63 10.03 -10.13
N THR A 24 -5.44 10.31 -11.42
CA THR A 24 -6.40 11.04 -12.24
C THR A 24 -7.63 10.17 -12.55
N GLU A 25 -8.69 10.79 -13.03
CA GLU A 25 -9.89 10.08 -13.50
C GLU A 25 -9.58 9.12 -14.66
N SER A 26 -8.58 9.44 -15.48
CA SER A 26 -8.09 8.57 -16.56
C SER A 26 -7.25 7.39 -16.06
N GLY A 27 -6.91 7.36 -14.76
CA GLY A 27 -6.14 6.28 -14.17
C GLY A 27 -4.63 6.50 -14.13
N GLU A 28 -4.16 7.68 -14.50
CA GLU A 28 -2.75 8.03 -14.47
C GLU A 28 -2.32 8.44 -13.06
N TRP A 29 -1.18 7.89 -12.60
CA TRP A 29 -0.59 8.27 -11.34
C TRP A 29 0.48 9.34 -11.52
N THR A 30 0.46 10.36 -10.69
CA THR A 30 1.47 11.42 -10.64
C THR A 30 1.91 11.65 -9.21
N SER A 31 3.17 12.07 -9.03
CA SER A 31 3.72 12.39 -7.71
C SER A 31 4.37 13.75 -7.68
N THR A 32 4.16 14.47 -6.57
CA THR A 32 4.87 15.69 -6.22
C THR A 32 5.59 15.47 -4.90
N THR A 33 6.87 15.79 -4.84
CA THR A 33 7.71 15.54 -3.66
C THR A 33 8.49 16.76 -3.24
N THR A 34 8.72 16.91 -1.93
CA THR A 34 9.66 17.86 -1.36
C THR A 34 10.55 17.19 -0.31
N GLN A 35 11.73 17.71 -0.13
CA GLN A 35 12.70 17.26 0.86
C GLN A 35 13.33 18.46 1.54
N SER A 36 13.60 18.35 2.83
CA SER A 36 14.38 19.34 3.58
C SER A 36 15.28 18.68 4.61
N GLY A 37 16.33 19.38 5.02
CA GLY A 37 17.32 18.89 5.96
C GLY A 37 18.33 17.92 5.35
N HIS A 38 19.19 17.36 6.20
CA HIS A 38 20.23 16.40 5.79
C HIS A 38 19.64 15.00 5.64
N GLN A 39 19.42 14.58 4.40
CA GLN A 39 18.83 13.29 4.08
C GLN A 39 19.75 12.13 4.46
N PRO A 40 19.24 11.01 5.02
CA PRO A 40 20.06 9.84 5.31
C PRO A 40 20.76 9.30 4.07
N ASP A 41 22.02 8.88 4.23
CA ASP A 41 22.80 8.28 3.15
C ASP A 41 22.14 6.99 2.65
N GLY A 42 22.12 6.82 1.33
CA GLY A 42 21.58 5.62 0.68
C GLY A 42 20.06 5.54 0.64
N LEU A 43 19.33 6.53 1.16
CA LEU A 43 17.89 6.56 1.07
C LEU A 43 17.45 6.90 -0.38
N PRO A 44 16.68 6.03 -1.07
CA PRO A 44 16.22 6.31 -2.42
C PRO A 44 15.46 7.64 -2.53
N SER A 45 15.44 8.23 -3.72
CA SER A 45 14.65 9.45 -3.97
C SER A 45 13.15 9.17 -3.84
N PRO A 46 12.37 10.10 -3.28
CA PRO A 46 10.92 9.95 -3.18
C PRO A 46 10.24 10.08 -4.55
N GLY A 47 9.00 9.59 -4.64
CA GLY A 47 8.17 9.69 -5.83
C GLY A 47 8.18 8.45 -6.71
N ILE A 48 7.43 8.51 -7.81
CA ILE A 48 7.23 7.39 -8.74
C ILE A 48 8.52 7.10 -9.50
N VAL A 49 8.95 5.84 -9.49
CA VAL A 49 10.13 5.37 -10.23
C VAL A 49 9.79 5.13 -11.70
N GLN A 50 8.71 4.42 -11.97
CA GLN A 50 8.27 4.07 -13.32
C GLN A 50 6.75 4.16 -13.43
N GLN A 51 6.27 5.21 -14.03
CA GLN A 51 4.84 5.51 -14.12
C GLN A 51 4.05 4.44 -14.89
N ALA A 52 4.61 3.91 -15.98
CA ALA A 52 3.94 2.90 -16.82
C ALA A 52 3.60 1.62 -16.03
N ASP A 53 4.37 1.27 -15.01
CA ASP A 53 4.12 0.08 -14.20
C ASP A 53 2.87 0.20 -13.31
N LEU A 54 2.37 1.44 -13.12
CA LEU A 54 1.23 1.75 -12.26
C LEU A 54 -0.11 1.84 -12.99
N GLU A 55 -0.15 1.68 -14.30
CA GLU A 55 -1.38 1.88 -15.10
C GLU A 55 -2.58 1.06 -14.63
N SER A 56 -2.34 -0.17 -14.17
CA SER A 56 -3.42 -1.05 -13.67
C SER A 56 -3.74 -0.85 -12.18
N SER A 57 -2.96 -0.04 -11.46
CA SER A 57 -3.18 0.18 -10.03
C SER A 57 -4.42 1.02 -9.76
N LEU A 58 -5.30 0.51 -8.92
CA LEU A 58 -6.49 1.22 -8.43
C LEU A 58 -6.26 1.89 -7.09
N ASP A 59 -5.31 1.39 -6.30
CA ASP A 59 -5.00 1.90 -4.97
C ASP A 59 -3.50 1.99 -4.71
N CYS A 60 -3.17 2.76 -3.69
CA CYS A 60 -1.86 2.74 -3.07
C CYS A 60 -1.81 1.72 -1.92
N ASP A 61 -0.59 1.27 -1.62
CA ASP A 61 -0.27 0.50 -0.42
C ASP A 61 0.87 1.21 0.31
N LEU A 62 0.60 1.71 1.51
CA LEU A 62 1.59 2.41 2.31
C LEU A 62 2.38 1.40 3.15
N GLY A 63 3.67 1.34 2.94
CA GLY A 63 4.57 0.49 3.71
C GLY A 63 4.42 0.72 5.22
N LEU A 64 4.48 -0.34 6.01
CA LEU A 64 4.29 -0.34 7.46
C LEU A 64 2.90 0.13 7.94
N CYS A 65 1.92 0.22 7.05
CA CYS A 65 0.56 0.67 7.37
C CYS A 65 -0.50 -0.34 6.91
N PRO A 66 -0.92 -1.28 7.77
CA PRO A 66 -1.92 -2.30 7.41
C PRO A 66 -3.29 -1.74 7.01
N LEU A 67 -3.57 -0.48 7.31
CA LEU A 67 -4.84 0.15 6.94
C LEU A 67 -5.09 0.15 5.42
N THR A 68 -4.03 0.23 4.62
CA THR A 68 -4.16 0.24 3.15
C THR A 68 -4.61 -1.09 2.56
N ASN A 69 -4.46 -2.20 3.29
CA ASN A 69 -5.01 -3.51 2.90
C ASN A 69 -6.56 -3.50 2.87
N THR A 70 -7.20 -2.58 3.57
CA THR A 70 -8.68 -2.49 3.62
C THR A 70 -9.30 -2.26 2.25
N MET A 71 -8.64 -1.49 1.39
CA MET A 71 -9.19 -1.16 0.07
C MET A 71 -9.38 -2.39 -0.83
N PRO A 72 -8.37 -3.22 -1.10
CA PRO A 72 -8.56 -4.44 -1.87
C PRO A 72 -9.47 -5.46 -1.16
N ILE A 73 -9.39 -5.59 0.17
CA ILE A 73 -10.27 -6.50 0.93
C ILE A 73 -11.74 -6.18 0.68
N ARG A 74 -12.11 -4.91 0.75
CA ARG A 74 -13.49 -4.45 0.52
C ARG A 74 -13.90 -4.51 -0.95
N ARG A 75 -13.02 -4.10 -1.86
CA ARG A 75 -13.31 -4.13 -3.30
C ARG A 75 -13.58 -5.53 -3.80
N LEU A 76 -12.78 -6.50 -3.38
CA LEU A 76 -12.92 -7.91 -3.75
C LEU A 76 -13.98 -8.65 -2.94
N ARG A 77 -14.58 -8.00 -1.93
CA ARG A 77 -15.61 -8.58 -1.06
C ARG A 77 -15.14 -9.87 -0.36
N LEU A 78 -13.89 -9.88 0.09
CA LEU A 78 -13.22 -11.09 0.60
C LEU A 78 -13.86 -11.70 1.84
N LEU A 79 -14.64 -10.91 2.61
CA LEU A 79 -15.32 -11.38 3.82
C LEU A 79 -16.76 -11.84 3.56
N GLU A 80 -17.28 -11.57 2.37
CA GLU A 80 -18.66 -11.84 1.99
C GLU A 80 -18.77 -13.01 0.99
N GLU A 81 -17.74 -13.18 0.18
CA GLU A 81 -17.69 -14.15 -0.91
C GLU A 81 -16.46 -15.06 -0.76
N ASP A 82 -16.53 -16.26 -1.31
CA ASP A 82 -15.38 -17.16 -1.41
C ASP A 82 -14.56 -16.80 -2.65
N VAL A 83 -13.61 -15.89 -2.46
CA VAL A 83 -12.78 -15.36 -3.54
C VAL A 83 -11.44 -16.09 -3.58
N SER A 84 -11.18 -16.75 -4.70
CA SER A 84 -9.89 -17.40 -4.97
C SER A 84 -8.77 -16.39 -5.13
N LYS A 85 -7.51 -16.85 -5.13
CA LYS A 85 -6.32 -16.01 -5.25
C LYS A 85 -6.43 -15.05 -6.44
N THR A 86 -6.55 -13.76 -6.14
CA THR A 86 -6.77 -12.68 -7.13
C THR A 86 -5.54 -11.78 -7.17
N PRO A 87 -4.91 -11.64 -8.37
CA PRO A 87 -3.75 -10.75 -8.53
C PRO A 87 -4.18 -9.29 -8.66
N LEU A 88 -3.40 -8.40 -8.06
CA LEU A 88 -3.53 -6.95 -8.15
C LEU A 88 -2.15 -6.31 -8.32
N ILE A 89 -2.10 -5.14 -8.93
CA ILE A 89 -0.95 -4.24 -8.86
C ILE A 89 -1.33 -3.05 -8.00
N MET A 90 -0.49 -2.75 -7.02
CA MET A 90 -0.68 -1.61 -6.12
C MET A 90 0.46 -0.60 -6.30
N ALA A 91 0.14 0.68 -6.17
CA ALA A 91 1.17 1.71 -6.05
C ALA A 91 1.74 1.66 -4.63
N TRP A 92 2.83 0.91 -4.45
CA TRP A 92 3.45 0.73 -3.13
C TRP A 92 4.38 1.88 -2.79
N ILE A 93 4.10 2.52 -1.65
CA ILE A 93 4.88 3.63 -1.10
C ILE A 93 5.82 3.08 -0.03
N ASP A 94 7.11 3.08 -0.32
CA ASP A 94 8.13 2.63 0.63
C ASP A 94 8.31 3.61 1.78
N MET A 95 8.50 3.08 2.97
CA MET A 95 8.78 3.86 4.17
C MET A 95 10.20 3.56 4.67
N PRO A 96 11.03 4.57 4.96
CA PRO A 96 10.73 6.01 5.00
C PRO A 96 11.09 6.78 3.72
N SER A 97 11.50 6.10 2.64
CA SER A 97 11.99 6.76 1.42
C SER A 97 10.93 7.56 0.68
N LEU A 98 9.65 7.16 0.78
CA LEU A 98 8.53 7.63 -0.03
C LEU A 98 8.71 7.37 -1.54
N GLN A 99 9.58 6.43 -1.89
CA GLN A 99 9.66 5.91 -3.26
C GLN A 99 8.38 5.13 -3.58
N VAL A 100 7.86 5.30 -4.79
CA VAL A 100 6.64 4.61 -5.24
C VAL A 100 6.98 3.67 -6.39
N ILE A 101 6.69 2.39 -6.20
CA ILE A 101 6.87 1.34 -7.21
C ILE A 101 5.59 0.50 -7.36
N ALA A 102 5.48 -0.21 -8.47
CA ALA A 102 4.47 -1.24 -8.62
C ALA A 102 4.80 -2.43 -7.71
N SER A 103 3.81 -2.89 -6.96
CA SER A 103 3.92 -4.11 -6.16
C SER A 103 2.86 -5.10 -6.62
N ASP A 104 3.27 -6.30 -7.02
CA ASP A 104 2.35 -7.40 -7.24
C ASP A 104 1.79 -7.85 -5.90
N GLN A 105 0.50 -8.00 -5.84
CA GLN A 105 -0.19 -8.44 -4.63
C GLN A 105 -1.25 -9.48 -4.99
N TYR A 106 -1.49 -10.39 -4.07
CA TYR A 106 -2.47 -11.46 -4.22
C TYR A 106 -3.31 -11.53 -2.96
N TYR A 107 -4.62 -11.51 -3.16
CA TYR A 107 -5.59 -11.62 -2.08
C TYR A 107 -6.51 -12.80 -2.31
N SER A 108 -6.91 -13.47 -1.24
CA SER A 108 -7.94 -14.51 -1.25
C SER A 108 -8.71 -14.57 0.06
N SER A 109 -9.92 -15.08 -0.01
CA SER A 109 -10.74 -15.35 1.18
C SER A 109 -10.19 -16.54 1.94
N ILE A 110 -10.31 -16.50 3.27
CA ILE A 110 -10.14 -17.67 4.15
C ILE A 110 -11.45 -17.90 4.88
N ASP A 111 -11.93 -16.90 5.63
CA ASP A 111 -13.22 -16.90 6.33
C ASP A 111 -13.71 -15.46 6.55
N ALA A 112 -14.76 -15.28 7.33
CA ALA A 112 -15.38 -13.97 7.58
C ALA A 112 -14.51 -12.99 8.38
N GLN A 113 -13.37 -13.43 8.91
CA GLN A 113 -12.46 -12.62 9.75
C GLN A 113 -11.00 -12.74 9.34
N THR A 114 -10.69 -13.53 8.31
CA THR A 114 -9.31 -13.80 7.91
C THR A 114 -9.20 -13.78 6.37
N VAL A 115 -8.17 -13.10 5.88
CA VAL A 115 -7.83 -13.09 4.46
C VAL A 115 -6.35 -13.49 4.29
N ARG A 116 -6.02 -14.06 3.14
CA ARG A 116 -4.63 -14.28 2.75
C ARG A 116 -4.14 -13.13 1.88
N TYR A 117 -2.96 -12.65 2.20
CA TYR A 117 -2.25 -11.63 1.46
C TYR A 117 -0.84 -12.10 1.12
N ALA A 118 -0.44 -11.92 -0.13
CA ALA A 118 0.91 -12.22 -0.58
C ALA A 118 1.43 -11.18 -1.56
N SER A 119 2.76 -11.00 -1.60
CA SER A 119 3.45 -10.17 -2.58
C SER A 119 4.78 -10.83 -2.95
N GLY A 120 4.98 -11.12 -4.22
CA GLY A 120 6.27 -11.61 -4.73
C GLY A 120 7.33 -10.52 -4.71
N THR A 121 6.99 -9.29 -5.09
CA THR A 121 7.88 -8.12 -5.06
C THR A 121 8.47 -7.88 -3.67
N ARG A 122 7.69 -8.12 -2.62
CA ARG A 122 8.09 -7.85 -1.23
C ARG A 122 8.41 -9.10 -0.41
N GLY A 123 8.27 -10.28 -0.99
CA GLY A 123 8.54 -11.54 -0.29
C GLY A 123 7.61 -11.80 0.90
N VAL A 124 6.33 -11.42 0.80
CA VAL A 124 5.33 -11.57 1.86
C VAL A 124 4.31 -12.63 1.49
N ASP A 125 3.93 -13.47 2.44
CA ASP A 125 2.80 -14.41 2.35
C ASP A 125 2.27 -14.65 3.76
N VAL A 126 1.16 -14.02 4.11
CA VAL A 126 0.62 -14.00 5.47
C VAL A 126 -0.91 -14.11 5.48
N LYS A 127 -1.43 -14.52 6.63
CA LYS A 127 -2.84 -14.40 6.98
C LYS A 127 -3.04 -13.13 7.79
N LEU A 128 -4.03 -12.32 7.38
CA LEU A 128 -4.40 -11.11 8.08
C LEU A 128 -5.73 -11.34 8.80
N ASP A 129 -5.77 -11.07 10.10
CA ASP A 129 -7.04 -11.01 10.83
C ASP A 129 -7.65 -9.64 10.63
N VAL A 130 -8.92 -9.59 10.32
CA VAL A 130 -9.66 -8.37 10.00
C VAL A 130 -10.96 -8.28 10.79
N ASP A 131 -11.45 -7.07 10.99
CA ASP A 131 -12.78 -6.85 11.54
C ASP A 131 -13.86 -6.90 10.44
N GLN A 132 -15.12 -6.72 10.85
CA GLN A 132 -16.28 -6.76 9.95
C GLN A 132 -16.25 -5.70 8.83
N ASP A 133 -15.45 -4.64 9.00
CA ASP A 133 -15.28 -3.56 8.02
C ASP A 133 -14.08 -3.80 7.09
N GLY A 134 -13.40 -4.94 7.25
CA GLY A 134 -12.22 -5.29 6.47
C GLY A 134 -10.94 -4.56 6.92
N VAL A 135 -10.97 -3.95 8.09
CA VAL A 135 -9.79 -3.29 8.67
C VAL A 135 -8.92 -4.33 9.37
N VAL A 136 -7.63 -4.35 9.06
CA VAL A 136 -6.68 -5.29 9.67
C VAL A 136 -6.57 -5.05 11.17
N VAL A 137 -6.81 -6.09 11.96
CA VAL A 137 -6.64 -6.07 13.42
C VAL A 137 -5.37 -6.78 13.87
N TYR A 138 -4.85 -7.69 13.06
CA TYR A 138 -3.56 -8.32 13.27
C TYR A 138 -2.86 -8.60 11.95
N TYR A 139 -1.64 -8.09 11.83
CA TYR A 139 -0.72 -8.37 10.75
C TYR A 139 0.55 -9.00 11.35
N PRO A 140 0.87 -10.28 11.04
CA PRO A 140 2.01 -10.98 11.63
C PRO A 140 3.31 -10.17 11.53
N ASP A 141 4.04 -10.09 12.63
CA ASP A 141 5.34 -9.39 12.76
C ASP A 141 5.34 -7.89 12.44
N MET A 142 4.17 -7.30 12.18
CA MET A 142 4.06 -5.88 11.82
C MET A 142 3.19 -5.07 12.77
N ALA A 143 1.93 -5.46 12.99
CA ALA A 143 1.00 -4.64 13.75
C ALA A 143 -0.13 -5.44 14.40
N ARG A 144 -0.62 -4.94 15.52
CA ARG A 144 -1.81 -5.43 16.20
C ARG A 144 -2.63 -4.24 16.70
N ARG A 145 -3.95 -4.28 16.51
CA ARG A 145 -4.86 -3.31 17.14
C ARG A 145 -4.83 -3.50 18.66
N ILE A 146 -4.74 -2.39 19.39
CA ILE A 146 -4.81 -2.31 20.84
C ILE A 146 -6.28 -2.21 21.26
#